data_4fc278b1bfd77f31ffa53e8d981e8096
#
_entry.id   4fc278b1bfd77f31ffa53e8d981e8096
#
_cell.length_a   1.000
_cell.length_b   1.000
_cell.length_c   1.000
_cell.angle_alpha   90.00
_cell.angle_beta   90.00
_cell.angle_gamma   90.00
#
_symmetry.space_group_name_H-M   'P 1'
#
loop_
_entity.id
_entity.type
_entity.pdbx_description
1 polymer ?
#
loop_
_entity_poly.entity_id
_entity_poly.type
_entity_poly.pdbx_seq_one_letter_code
_entity_poly.pdbx_strand_id
1 'polypeptide(L)'
;MRTRSFALATWLEGGANEFMPDCASANRVQITTDGHKAYLEAVESAFGADIDYGQLQKIYGAPIDRERRYPPARCSGCDMRVLSGNPDPKHVSTSYVERQNLSMGMSIRRFTCLTNAFSKKVENHAAALALWFMNYNFCRVHQTLRVTPAMEAGISTHVWTIEELVSLLAA
;
A
#
# COMPACT_ATOMS: atom_id res chain seq x y z
N MET A 1 5.50 19.34 4.57
CA MET A 1 5.52 18.21 3.63
C MET A 1 4.79 17.07 4.34
N ARG A 2 3.57 16.76 3.95
CA ARG A 2 2.79 15.69 4.61
C ARG A 2 3.09 14.38 3.91
N THR A 3 3.64 13.43 4.65
CA THR A 3 3.88 12.07 4.18
C THR A 3 2.53 11.40 3.98
N ARG A 4 2.11 11.19 2.76
CA ARG A 4 0.87 10.53 2.42
C ARG A 4 1.18 9.06 2.16
N SER A 5 0.88 8.20 3.12
CA SER A 5 0.94 6.75 2.94
C SER A 5 -0.23 6.31 2.10
N PHE A 6 -0.06 6.32 0.79
CA PHE A 6 -0.97 5.60 -0.10
C PHE A 6 -0.69 4.10 0.02
N ALA A 7 -1.75 3.33 0.14
CA ALA A 7 -1.69 1.89 0.11
C ALA A 7 -1.33 1.41 -1.30
N LEU A 8 -0.07 1.18 -1.52
CA LEU A 8 0.53 0.93 -2.83
C LEU A 8 0.28 -0.45 -3.40
N ALA A 9 -0.17 -1.40 -2.60
CA ALA A 9 -0.09 -2.80 -2.96
C ALA A 9 -0.99 -3.25 -4.12
N THR A 10 -1.97 -2.46 -4.54
CA THR A 10 -2.91 -2.87 -5.59
C THR A 10 -2.75 -2.16 -6.92
N TRP A 11 -1.89 -1.19 -6.97
CA TRP A 11 -1.68 -0.42 -8.19
C TRP A 11 -0.82 -1.16 -9.23
N LEU A 12 -0.29 -2.32 -8.84
CA LEU A 12 0.82 -2.94 -9.54
C LEU A 12 0.44 -3.89 -10.67
N GLU A 13 -0.83 -4.24 -10.86
CA GLU A 13 -1.18 -5.28 -11.83
C GLU A 13 -2.26 -4.92 -12.87
N GLY A 14 -2.52 -3.67 -13.12
CA GLY A 14 -3.36 -3.34 -14.27
C GLY A 14 -4.51 -2.37 -13.99
N GLY A 15 -4.41 -1.20 -14.49
CA GLY A 15 -5.50 -0.22 -14.56
C GLY A 15 -5.25 1.13 -13.91
N ALA A 16 -4.08 1.35 -13.35
CA ALA A 16 -3.76 2.59 -12.66
C ALA A 16 -3.64 3.82 -13.58
N ASN A 17 -3.30 3.60 -14.84
CA ASN A 17 -2.99 4.69 -15.77
C ASN A 17 -4.21 5.49 -16.26
N GLU A 18 -5.42 4.99 -16.12
CA GLU A 18 -6.61 5.71 -16.62
C GLU A 18 -7.28 6.61 -15.56
N PHE A 19 -7.01 6.41 -14.27
CA PHE A 19 -7.78 7.08 -13.21
C PHE A 19 -7.04 8.18 -12.43
N MET A 20 -5.76 8.44 -12.67
CA MET A 20 -5.01 9.53 -12.02
C MET A 20 -4.10 10.32 -12.95
N PRO A 21 -4.62 11.01 -13.97
CA PRO A 21 -3.74 11.78 -14.84
C PRO A 21 -3.15 13.04 -14.20
N ASP A 22 -3.76 13.65 -13.19
CA ASP A 22 -3.37 15.00 -12.75
C ASP A 22 -2.96 15.18 -11.28
N CYS A 23 -3.03 14.17 -10.44
CA CYS A 23 -2.67 14.33 -9.02
C CYS A 23 -1.17 14.24 -8.72
N ALA A 24 -0.38 13.75 -9.64
CA ALA A 24 1.07 13.56 -9.46
C ALA A 24 1.86 14.88 -9.55
N SER A 25 1.36 15.88 -10.27
CA SER A 25 2.12 17.10 -10.56
C SER A 25 2.17 18.12 -9.42
N ALA A 26 1.21 18.09 -8.49
CA ALA A 26 1.12 19.11 -7.43
C ALA A 26 1.83 18.72 -6.12
N ASN A 27 2.05 17.43 -5.82
CA ASN A 27 2.68 16.98 -4.58
C ASN A 27 3.46 15.68 -4.82
N ARG A 28 4.77 15.79 -4.93
CA ARG A 28 5.67 14.64 -4.99
C ARG A 28 5.44 13.70 -3.81
N VAL A 29 5.15 12.43 -4.10
CA VAL A 29 4.79 11.41 -3.09
C VAL A 29 6.04 10.67 -2.65
N GLN A 30 6.18 10.46 -1.35
CA GLN A 30 7.22 9.57 -0.82
C GLN A 30 6.66 8.18 -0.60
N ILE A 31 7.33 7.17 -1.15
CA ILE A 31 7.00 5.75 -0.98
C ILE A 31 8.15 5.03 -0.29
N THR A 32 7.80 4.15 0.62
CA THR A 32 8.75 3.24 1.27
C THR A 32 8.23 1.82 1.18
N THR A 33 9.09 0.92 0.71
CA THR A 33 8.81 -0.52 0.68
C THR A 33 9.88 -1.29 1.43
N ASP A 34 9.63 -2.58 1.63
CA ASP A 34 10.67 -3.53 2.05
C ASP A 34 11.61 -3.86 0.87
N GLY A 35 12.61 -4.71 1.10
CA GLY A 35 13.60 -5.10 0.09
C GLY A 35 13.09 -6.06 -0.99
N HIS A 36 11.78 -6.30 -1.14
CA HIS A 36 11.25 -7.23 -2.12
C HIS A 36 11.40 -6.70 -3.55
N LYS A 37 12.01 -7.48 -4.44
CA LYS A 37 12.39 -7.05 -5.79
C LYS A 37 11.19 -6.67 -6.68
N ALA A 38 10.03 -7.31 -6.49
CA ALA A 38 8.84 -7.01 -7.29
C ALA A 38 8.36 -5.56 -7.15
N TYR A 39 8.65 -4.90 -6.03
CA TYR A 39 8.29 -3.49 -5.86
C TYR A 39 9.08 -2.54 -6.76
N LEU A 40 10.28 -2.91 -7.21
CA LEU A 40 11.09 -2.03 -8.06
C LEU A 40 10.39 -1.76 -9.39
N GLU A 41 10.07 -2.83 -10.12
CA GLU A 41 9.40 -2.76 -11.41
C GLU A 41 8.01 -2.13 -11.30
N ALA A 42 7.31 -2.50 -10.27
CA ALA A 42 5.98 -2.05 -10.01
C ALA A 42 5.87 -0.55 -9.68
N VAL A 43 6.77 -0.04 -8.85
CA VAL A 43 6.81 1.40 -8.51
C VAL A 43 7.28 2.21 -9.72
N GLU A 44 8.27 1.71 -10.48
CA GLU A 44 8.74 2.36 -11.70
C GLU A 44 7.65 2.44 -12.77
N SER A 45 6.91 1.34 -12.96
CA SER A 45 5.78 1.30 -13.90
C SER A 45 4.64 2.24 -13.52
N ALA A 46 4.33 2.38 -12.22
CA ALA A 46 3.19 3.16 -11.76
C ALA A 46 3.48 4.67 -11.61
N PHE A 47 4.70 5.04 -11.24
CA PHE A 47 5.04 6.44 -10.87
C PHE A 47 6.20 7.03 -11.68
N GLY A 48 6.96 6.22 -12.40
CA GLY A 48 8.13 6.69 -13.14
C GLY A 48 9.13 7.42 -12.25
N ALA A 49 9.59 8.60 -12.70
CA ALA A 49 10.59 9.41 -11.99
C ALA A 49 10.00 10.42 -10.98
N ASP A 50 8.68 10.60 -10.92
CA ASP A 50 8.04 11.64 -10.13
C ASP A 50 7.74 11.23 -8.67
N ILE A 51 8.61 10.40 -8.12
CA ILE A 51 8.45 9.83 -6.81
C ILE A 51 9.74 9.90 -5.99
N ASP A 52 9.60 10.09 -4.67
CA ASP A 52 10.69 9.88 -3.72
C ASP A 52 10.58 8.45 -3.17
N TYR A 53 11.44 7.56 -3.68
CA TYR A 53 11.35 6.15 -3.38
C TYR A 53 12.54 5.64 -2.58
N GLY A 54 12.25 5.08 -1.41
CA GLY A 54 13.22 4.44 -0.54
C GLY A 54 12.82 3.00 -0.20
N GLN A 55 13.80 2.13 -0.13
CA GLN A 55 13.64 0.78 0.43
C GLN A 55 14.29 0.70 1.81
N LEU A 56 13.61 0.03 2.73
CA LEU A 56 14.12 -0.26 4.06
C LEU A 56 14.16 -1.77 4.28
N GLN A 57 15.36 -2.33 4.28
CA GLN A 57 15.56 -3.74 4.54
C GLN A 57 15.95 -3.94 6.01
N LYS A 58 15.14 -4.69 6.75
CA LYS A 58 15.44 -5.09 8.13
C LYS A 58 16.40 -6.29 8.10
N ILE A 59 17.51 -6.17 8.81
CA ILE A 59 18.51 -7.25 8.96
C ILE A 59 18.21 -7.95 10.28
N TYR A 60 17.98 -9.25 10.21
CA TYR A 60 17.70 -10.08 11.37
C TYR A 60 18.94 -10.91 11.73
N GLY A 61 19.31 -10.89 13.01
CA GLY A 61 20.39 -11.71 13.54
C GLY A 61 20.04 -13.22 13.52
N ALA A 62 21.06 -14.06 13.61
CA ALA A 62 20.85 -15.52 13.73
C ALA A 62 20.02 -15.84 14.99
N PRO A 63 19.07 -16.79 14.92
CA PRO A 63 18.31 -17.20 16.08
C PRO A 63 19.25 -17.82 17.13
N ILE A 64 19.05 -17.45 18.39
CA ILE A 64 19.81 -18.03 19.52
C ILE A 64 19.43 -19.51 19.64
N ASP A 65 20.41 -20.41 19.57
CA ASP A 65 20.29 -21.88 19.38
C ASP A 65 19.43 -22.65 20.42
N ARG A 66 18.97 -22.01 21.48
CA ARG A 66 18.24 -22.66 22.58
C ARG A 66 16.73 -22.53 22.58
N GLU A 67 16.16 -21.63 21.78
CA GLU A 67 14.71 -21.39 21.78
C GLU A 67 14.12 -21.43 20.36
N ARG A 68 14.14 -22.62 19.77
CA ARG A 68 13.70 -22.84 18.37
C ARG A 68 12.20 -22.67 18.12
N ARG A 69 11.38 -22.42 19.11
CA ARG A 69 9.93 -22.46 18.88
C ARG A 69 9.24 -21.11 18.69
N TYR A 70 9.68 -19.99 19.27
CA TYR A 70 8.88 -18.75 19.23
C TYR A 70 9.57 -17.39 19.50
N PRO A 71 10.85 -17.15 19.63
CA PRO A 71 11.30 -15.78 19.66
C PRO A 71 11.36 -15.23 18.23
N PRO A 72 10.69 -14.09 17.95
CA PRO A 72 10.91 -13.39 16.69
C PRO A 72 12.40 -13.05 16.58
N ALA A 73 12.99 -13.29 15.40
CA ALA A 73 14.38 -12.94 15.15
C ALA A 73 14.60 -11.46 15.50
N ARG A 74 15.61 -11.16 16.33
CA ARG A 74 15.92 -9.78 16.71
C ARG A 74 16.42 -9.03 15.48
N CYS A 75 15.79 -7.89 15.17
CA CYS A 75 16.30 -6.96 14.19
C CYS A 75 17.63 -6.40 14.70
N SER A 76 18.74 -6.74 14.02
CA SER A 76 20.09 -6.30 14.35
C SER A 76 20.47 -5.00 13.66
N GLY A 77 19.74 -4.60 12.62
CA GLY A 77 19.98 -3.36 11.87
C GLY A 77 18.97 -3.15 10.77
N CYS A 78 19.03 -1.98 10.17
CA CYS A 78 18.25 -1.62 9.00
C CYS A 78 19.19 -1.06 7.92
N ASP A 79 19.05 -1.55 6.69
CA ASP A 79 19.72 -0.97 5.52
C ASP A 79 18.69 -0.15 4.73
N MET A 80 18.99 1.12 4.55
CA MET A 80 18.14 2.05 3.80
C MET A 80 18.78 2.35 2.46
N ARG A 81 18.04 2.12 1.39
CA ARG A 81 18.46 2.43 0.01
C ARG A 81 17.52 3.45 -0.60
N VAL A 82 18.08 4.54 -1.09
CA VAL A 82 17.36 5.51 -1.93
C VAL A 82 17.44 5.02 -3.38
N LEU A 83 16.28 4.85 -4.01
CA LEU A 83 16.17 4.37 -5.39
C LEU A 83 15.81 5.49 -6.36
N SER A 84 14.93 6.41 -5.96
CA SER A 84 14.55 7.56 -6.75
C SER A 84 14.29 8.78 -5.86
N GLY A 85 14.61 9.97 -6.37
CA GLY A 85 14.36 11.23 -5.69
C GLY A 85 15.14 11.46 -4.40
N ASN A 86 14.54 12.16 -3.46
CA ASN A 86 15.13 12.50 -2.17
C ASN A 86 14.17 12.21 -1.01
N PRO A 87 13.93 10.94 -0.64
CA PRO A 87 13.03 10.59 0.44
C PRO A 87 13.54 11.12 1.79
N ASP A 88 12.63 11.70 2.59
CA ASP A 88 12.95 12.14 3.95
C ASP A 88 13.21 10.92 4.85
N PRO A 89 14.44 10.76 5.39
CA PRO A 89 14.80 9.60 6.21
C PRO A 89 13.92 9.41 7.44
N LYS A 90 13.34 10.48 7.98
CA LYS A 90 12.44 10.43 9.15
C LYS A 90 11.13 9.70 8.87
N HIS A 91 10.76 9.64 7.61
CA HIS A 91 9.51 9.02 7.17
C HIS A 91 9.71 7.69 6.43
N VAL A 92 10.96 7.23 6.32
CA VAL A 92 11.26 5.91 5.75
C VAL A 92 10.96 4.83 6.78
N SER A 93 9.87 4.09 6.58
CA SER A 93 9.42 3.03 7.48
C SER A 93 8.62 1.96 6.74
N THR A 94 8.89 0.68 7.03
CA THR A 94 8.08 -0.44 6.53
C THR A 94 6.78 -0.63 7.30
N SER A 95 6.59 0.05 8.43
CA SER A 95 5.40 -0.10 9.27
C SER A 95 4.10 0.23 8.53
N TYR A 96 4.13 1.12 7.55
CA TYR A 96 2.96 1.48 6.75
C TYR A 96 2.51 0.32 5.85
N VAL A 97 3.46 -0.31 5.14
CA VAL A 97 3.20 -1.48 4.30
C VAL A 97 2.75 -2.66 5.14
N GLU A 98 3.44 -2.94 6.25
CA GLU A 98 3.08 -4.02 7.17
C GLU A 98 1.66 -3.84 7.73
N ARG A 99 1.31 -2.61 8.14
CA ARG A 99 -0.03 -2.30 8.63
C ARG A 99 -1.09 -2.43 7.54
N GLN A 100 -0.77 -2.04 6.30
CA GLN A 100 -1.69 -2.18 5.18
C GLN A 100 -1.94 -3.65 4.85
N ASN A 101 -0.89 -4.46 4.82
CA ASN A 101 -0.99 -5.91 4.62
C ASN A 101 -1.85 -6.57 5.70
N LEU A 102 -1.69 -6.15 6.97
CA LEU A 102 -2.53 -6.60 8.06
C LEU A 102 -4.00 -6.20 7.86
N SER A 103 -4.25 -4.95 7.47
CA SER A 103 -5.61 -4.44 7.22
C SER A 103 -6.30 -5.20 6.09
N MET A 104 -5.57 -5.50 5.02
CA MET A 104 -6.06 -6.35 3.92
C MET A 104 -6.37 -7.77 4.39
N GLY A 105 -5.43 -8.39 5.11
CA GLY A 105 -5.59 -9.74 5.64
C GLY A 105 -6.79 -9.87 6.58
N MET A 106 -7.10 -8.84 7.35
CA MET A 106 -8.26 -8.82 8.25
C MET A 106 -9.59 -8.52 7.54
N SER A 107 -9.56 -7.71 6.48
CA SER A 107 -10.77 -7.20 5.83
C SER A 107 -11.21 -8.03 4.63
N ILE A 108 -10.26 -8.62 3.92
CA ILE A 108 -10.54 -9.40 2.70
C ILE A 108 -10.51 -10.89 3.04
N ARG A 109 -11.69 -11.51 3.02
CA ARG A 109 -11.85 -12.93 3.36
C ARG A 109 -10.96 -13.87 2.52
N ARG A 110 -10.61 -13.46 1.31
CA ARG A 110 -9.74 -14.23 0.40
C ARG A 110 -8.31 -14.42 0.93
N PHE A 111 -7.85 -13.52 1.82
CA PHE A 111 -6.51 -13.59 2.42
C PHE A 111 -6.47 -14.29 3.78
N THR A 112 -7.62 -14.61 4.38
CA THR A 112 -7.64 -15.23 5.70
C THR A 112 -7.15 -16.67 5.71
N CYS A 113 -7.08 -17.33 4.54
CA CYS A 113 -6.69 -18.74 4.38
C CYS A 113 -7.52 -19.75 5.19
N LEU A 114 -8.59 -19.31 5.85
CA LEU A 114 -9.44 -20.12 6.72
C LEU A 114 -10.67 -20.69 6.01
N THR A 115 -10.89 -20.31 4.75
CA THR A 115 -12.07 -20.70 3.98
C THR A 115 -11.71 -20.87 2.51
N ASN A 116 -12.54 -21.62 1.77
CA ASN A 116 -12.42 -21.79 0.31
C ASN A 116 -12.79 -20.53 -0.49
N ALA A 117 -12.54 -19.35 0.03
CA ALA A 117 -12.87 -18.06 -0.58
C ALA A 117 -11.76 -17.51 -1.49
N PHE A 118 -10.82 -18.34 -1.95
CA PHE A 118 -9.75 -17.92 -2.85
C PHE A 118 -10.26 -17.66 -4.27
N SER A 119 -9.56 -16.78 -4.98
CA SER A 119 -9.84 -16.53 -6.40
C SER A 119 -9.19 -17.58 -7.28
N LYS A 120 -9.96 -18.20 -8.17
CA LYS A 120 -9.44 -19.17 -9.15
C LYS A 120 -8.72 -18.49 -10.33
N LYS A 121 -9.05 -17.21 -10.60
CA LYS A 121 -8.48 -16.41 -11.67
C LYS A 121 -7.83 -15.16 -11.08
N VAL A 122 -6.68 -14.77 -11.63
CA VAL A 122 -5.91 -13.60 -11.18
C VAL A 122 -6.72 -12.32 -11.39
N GLU A 123 -7.43 -12.21 -12.51
CA GLU A 123 -8.26 -11.04 -12.83
C GLU A 123 -9.33 -10.80 -11.76
N ASN A 124 -10.00 -11.88 -11.31
CA ASN A 124 -10.99 -11.78 -10.24
C ASN A 124 -10.38 -11.39 -8.90
N HIS A 125 -9.11 -11.74 -8.70
CA HIS A 125 -8.38 -11.34 -7.50
C HIS A 125 -8.02 -9.86 -7.56
N ALA A 126 -7.49 -9.40 -8.68
CA ALA A 126 -7.16 -8.00 -8.93
C ALA A 126 -8.39 -7.10 -8.79
N ALA A 127 -9.52 -7.48 -9.42
CA ALA A 127 -10.78 -6.75 -9.29
C ALA A 127 -11.28 -6.65 -7.83
N ALA A 128 -11.16 -7.74 -7.06
CA ALA A 128 -11.56 -7.71 -5.65
C ALA A 128 -10.66 -6.80 -4.80
N LEU A 129 -9.36 -6.75 -5.11
CA LEU A 129 -8.43 -5.83 -4.47
C LEU A 129 -8.74 -4.39 -4.85
N ALA A 130 -8.98 -4.10 -6.12
CA ALA A 130 -9.35 -2.77 -6.60
C ALA A 130 -10.60 -2.24 -5.87
N LEU A 131 -11.67 -3.04 -5.80
CA LEU A 131 -12.88 -2.67 -5.07
C LEU A 131 -12.63 -2.43 -3.58
N TRP A 132 -11.79 -3.25 -2.95
CA TRP A 132 -11.46 -3.06 -1.55
C TRP A 132 -10.71 -1.75 -1.33
N PHE A 133 -9.74 -1.41 -2.18
CA PHE A 133 -9.00 -0.15 -2.07
C PHE A 133 -9.87 1.06 -2.37
N MET A 134 -10.79 0.97 -3.33
CA MET A 134 -11.75 2.03 -3.57
C MET A 134 -12.61 2.28 -2.33
N ASN A 135 -13.15 1.23 -1.73
CA ASN A 135 -13.90 1.35 -0.47
C ASN A 135 -13.02 1.90 0.65
N TYR A 136 -11.78 1.40 0.81
CA TYR A 136 -10.84 1.83 1.84
C TYR A 136 -10.49 3.32 1.72
N ASN A 137 -10.25 3.80 0.50
CA ASN A 137 -9.79 5.15 0.28
C ASN A 137 -10.92 6.19 0.20
N PHE A 138 -12.07 5.84 -0.30
CA PHE A 138 -13.15 6.80 -0.58
C PHE A 138 -14.35 6.69 0.36
N CYS A 139 -14.70 5.48 0.80
CA CYS A 139 -15.91 5.26 1.60
C CYS A 139 -15.63 5.14 3.10
N ARG A 140 -14.42 4.68 3.48
CA ARG A 140 -14.13 4.41 4.88
C ARG A 140 -13.46 5.59 5.57
N VAL A 141 -14.11 6.13 6.61
CA VAL A 141 -13.51 7.12 7.51
C VAL A 141 -12.52 6.44 8.45
N HIS A 142 -11.29 6.96 8.51
CA HIS A 142 -10.24 6.46 9.38
C HIS A 142 -10.25 7.22 10.71
N GLN A 143 -10.20 6.48 11.83
CA GLN A 143 -10.27 7.07 13.17
C GLN A 143 -9.18 8.11 13.44
N THR A 144 -7.96 7.86 12.97
CA THR A 144 -6.82 8.76 13.14
C THR A 144 -6.89 10.00 12.27
N LEU A 145 -7.42 9.86 11.05
CA LEU A 145 -7.56 10.96 10.09
C LEU A 145 -8.86 11.73 10.29
N ARG A 146 -9.90 11.09 10.85
CA ARG A 146 -11.29 11.57 10.96
C ARG A 146 -11.96 11.88 9.62
N VAL A 147 -11.29 11.56 8.53
CA VAL A 147 -11.74 11.68 7.15
C VAL A 147 -11.33 10.43 6.37
N THR A 148 -11.72 10.32 5.11
CA THR A 148 -11.22 9.26 4.23
C THR A 148 -9.82 9.61 3.73
N PRO A 149 -8.98 8.62 3.36
CA PRO A 149 -7.68 8.88 2.75
C PRO A 149 -7.75 9.75 1.50
N ALA A 150 -8.77 9.60 0.67
CA ALA A 150 -8.99 10.42 -0.52
C ALA A 150 -9.29 11.89 -0.16
N MET A 151 -10.05 12.13 0.90
CA MET A 151 -10.31 13.48 1.39
C MET A 151 -9.04 14.12 1.96
N GLU A 152 -8.25 13.39 2.75
CA GLU A 152 -6.97 13.89 3.26
C GLU A 152 -5.97 14.17 2.12
N ALA A 153 -6.05 13.41 1.05
CA ALA A 153 -5.25 13.63 -0.15
C ALA A 153 -5.75 14.81 -1.02
N GLY A 154 -6.94 15.34 -0.76
CA GLY A 154 -7.56 16.40 -1.56
C GLY A 154 -8.14 15.90 -2.89
N ILE A 155 -8.31 14.57 -3.05
CA ILE A 155 -8.88 13.95 -4.26
C ILE A 155 -10.42 13.98 -4.20
N SER A 156 -10.99 13.88 -2.99
CA SER A 156 -12.43 13.91 -2.77
C SER A 156 -12.79 14.97 -1.74
N THR A 157 -13.95 15.59 -1.88
CA THR A 157 -14.49 16.58 -0.94
C THR A 157 -15.44 15.99 0.09
N HIS A 158 -15.89 14.74 -0.13
CA HIS A 158 -16.86 14.07 0.73
C HIS A 158 -16.55 12.57 0.87
N VAL A 159 -17.23 11.92 1.80
CA VAL A 159 -17.20 10.47 1.96
C VAL A 159 -18.13 9.86 0.91
N TRP A 160 -17.60 8.99 0.06
CA TRP A 160 -18.39 8.34 -0.99
C TRP A 160 -19.31 7.28 -0.41
N THR A 161 -20.48 7.15 -1.01
CA THR A 161 -21.39 6.02 -0.76
C THR A 161 -21.01 4.82 -1.65
N ILE A 162 -21.51 3.65 -1.30
CA ILE A 162 -21.30 2.44 -2.13
C ILE A 162 -22.02 2.59 -3.47
N GLU A 163 -23.18 3.30 -3.49
CA GLU A 163 -23.93 3.58 -4.71
C GLU A 163 -23.12 4.45 -5.68
N GLU A 164 -22.45 5.47 -5.19
CA GLU A 164 -21.55 6.30 -6.00
C GLU A 164 -20.41 5.49 -6.59
N LEU A 165 -19.80 4.60 -5.78
CA LEU A 165 -18.74 3.73 -6.24
C LEU A 165 -19.22 2.75 -7.32
N VAL A 166 -20.42 2.18 -7.16
CA VAL A 166 -21.01 1.28 -8.15
C VAL A 166 -21.39 2.01 -9.44
N SER A 167 -21.84 3.26 -9.35
CA SER A 167 -22.20 4.06 -10.53
C SER A 167 -21.03 4.29 -11.49
N LEU A 168 -19.80 4.26 -10.99
CA LEU A 168 -18.60 4.33 -11.85
C LEU A 168 -18.43 3.11 -12.76
N LEU A 169 -19.00 1.96 -12.38
CA LEU A 169 -18.95 0.75 -13.20
C LEU A 169 -20.01 0.74 -14.31
N ALA A 170 -20.96 1.65 -14.26
CA ALA A 170 -22.04 1.76 -15.23
C ALA A 170 -21.80 2.83 -16.31
N ALA A 171 -20.72 3.59 -16.17
CA ALA A 171 -20.26 4.62 -17.11
C ALA A 171 -19.21 4.07 -18.05
#